data_69a3fdbaf616a401849adcf0f2983b02
#
_entry.id   69a3fdbaf616a401849adcf0f2983b02
#
_cell.length_a   1.000
_cell.length_b   1.000
_cell.length_c   1.000
_cell.angle_alpha   90.00
_cell.angle_beta   90.00
_cell.angle_gamma   90.00
#
_symmetry.space_group_name_H-M   'P 1'
#
loop_
_entity.id
_entity.type
_entity.pdbx_description
1 polymer ?
#
loop_
_entity_poly.entity_id
_entity_poly.type
_entity_poly.pdbx_seq_one_letter_code
_entity_poly.pdbx_strand_id
1 'polypeptide(L)'
;MIYESADYHNAVFVGYDEHGIARHAHKRGTGSESTYKGNAESCDPRYSFHWTGTDNTLYLFEAPIDMLSFISLHKENWRSHSYAAACCVGDQVLFQMLKANPNIDTVCLCMDNDTAGQAANKRISDKLFIRGIKHEILVPEFKDWNEDRLAAGGNDPHIRAEFSLPQEESEEEEVCQTLQL
;
A
#
# COMPACT_ATOMS: atom_id res chain seq x y z
N MET A 1 2.93 8.67 -3.56
CA MET A 1 1.81 9.51 -3.08
C MET A 1 0.49 8.82 -3.35
N ILE A 2 -0.57 9.14 -2.57
CA ILE A 2 -1.90 8.56 -2.71
C ILE A 2 -2.85 9.66 -3.17
N TYR A 3 -3.70 9.35 -4.13
CA TYR A 3 -4.69 10.25 -4.73
C TYR A 3 -6.05 9.56 -4.78
N GLU A 4 -7.07 10.32 -5.11
CA GLU A 4 -8.40 9.85 -5.43
C GLU A 4 -8.63 9.94 -6.94
N SER A 5 -9.28 8.92 -7.53
CA SER A 5 -9.68 8.99 -8.94
C SER A 5 -11.00 9.75 -9.10
N ALA A 6 -11.09 10.58 -10.15
CA ALA A 6 -12.28 11.42 -10.40
C ALA A 6 -13.56 10.60 -10.65
N ASP A 7 -13.45 9.44 -11.35
CA ASP A 7 -14.63 8.73 -11.86
C ASP A 7 -15.33 7.84 -10.83
N TYR A 8 -14.58 7.20 -9.92
CA TYR A 8 -15.13 6.18 -9.01
C TYR A 8 -14.61 6.35 -7.57
N HIS A 9 -13.99 7.47 -7.26
CA HIS A 9 -13.42 7.74 -5.93
C HIS A 9 -12.47 6.63 -5.43
N ASN A 10 -11.82 5.91 -6.35
CA ASN A 10 -10.86 4.88 -5.99
C ASN A 10 -9.60 5.49 -5.39
N ALA A 11 -8.98 4.82 -4.44
CA ALA A 11 -7.64 5.14 -3.99
C ALA A 11 -6.63 4.82 -5.11
N VAL A 12 -5.77 5.79 -5.45
CA VAL A 12 -4.75 5.69 -6.50
C VAL A 12 -3.37 5.80 -5.87
N PHE A 13 -2.62 4.71 -5.87
CA PHE A 13 -1.26 4.62 -5.35
C PHE A 13 -0.27 4.87 -6.47
N VAL A 14 0.41 6.02 -6.44
CA VAL A 14 1.29 6.46 -7.52
C VAL A 14 2.75 6.26 -7.13
N GLY A 15 3.47 5.56 -8.01
CA GLY A 15 4.91 5.37 -7.92
C GLY A 15 5.64 6.31 -8.90
N TYR A 16 6.78 6.83 -8.47
CA TYR A 16 7.57 7.84 -9.17
C TYR A 16 8.97 7.32 -9.46
N ASP A 17 9.57 7.83 -10.53
CA ASP A 17 10.99 7.62 -10.79
C ASP A 17 11.86 8.62 -9.98
N GLU A 18 13.17 8.51 -10.14
CA GLU A 18 14.18 9.34 -9.48
C GLU A 18 14.12 10.83 -9.87
N HIS A 19 13.38 11.16 -10.93
CA HIS A 19 13.14 12.53 -11.40
C HIS A 19 11.80 13.09 -10.92
N GLY A 20 11.06 12.33 -10.10
CA GLY A 20 9.73 12.71 -9.62
C GLY A 20 8.64 12.60 -10.68
N ILE A 21 8.87 11.85 -11.76
CA ILE A 21 7.87 11.61 -12.81
C ILE A 21 7.05 10.37 -12.42
N ALA A 22 5.72 10.49 -12.45
CA ALA A 22 4.82 9.38 -12.22
C ALA A 22 4.98 8.32 -13.32
N ARG A 23 5.29 7.08 -12.93
CA ARG A 23 5.54 5.95 -13.83
C ARG A 23 4.57 4.80 -13.65
N HIS A 24 3.95 4.72 -12.49
CA HIS A 24 3.04 3.65 -12.15
C HIS A 24 1.87 4.18 -11.32
N ALA A 25 0.68 3.63 -11.53
CA ALA A 25 -0.48 3.91 -10.71
C ALA A 25 -1.28 2.62 -10.48
N HIS A 26 -1.42 2.23 -9.23
CA HIS A 26 -2.28 1.14 -8.80
C HIS A 26 -3.57 1.71 -8.23
N LYS A 27 -4.73 1.20 -8.67
CA LYS A 27 -6.06 1.63 -8.23
C LYS A 27 -6.70 0.58 -7.34
N ARG A 28 -7.34 1.02 -6.27
CA ARG A 28 -8.11 0.18 -5.35
C ARG A 28 -9.47 0.82 -5.08
N GLY A 29 -10.54 0.05 -5.25
CA GLY A 29 -11.88 0.49 -4.89
C GLY A 29 -12.01 0.79 -3.40
N THR A 30 -12.74 1.86 -3.07
CA THR A 30 -12.96 2.34 -1.69
C THR A 30 -14.34 2.01 -1.14
N GLY A 31 -15.30 1.63 -2.00
CA GLY A 31 -16.63 1.20 -1.55
C GLY A 31 -16.57 -0.10 -0.76
N SER A 32 -17.45 -0.26 0.24
CA SER A 32 -17.50 -1.44 1.13
C SER A 32 -17.65 -2.77 0.37
N GLU A 33 -18.33 -2.75 -0.76
CA GLU A 33 -18.54 -3.91 -1.63
C GLU A 33 -17.55 -3.99 -2.80
N SER A 34 -16.60 -3.04 -2.89
CA SER A 34 -15.69 -2.98 -4.02
C SER A 34 -14.53 -3.94 -3.87
N THR A 35 -14.42 -4.88 -4.79
CA THR A 35 -13.26 -5.76 -4.96
C THR A 35 -12.29 -5.28 -6.04
N TYR A 36 -12.55 -4.10 -6.64
CA TYR A 36 -11.76 -3.59 -7.75
C TYR A 36 -10.31 -3.31 -7.34
N LYS A 37 -9.39 -3.89 -8.09
CA LYS A 37 -7.96 -3.60 -8.03
C LYS A 37 -7.35 -3.71 -9.44
N GLY A 38 -6.43 -2.83 -9.79
CA GLY A 38 -5.77 -2.87 -11.09
C GLY A 38 -4.75 -1.76 -11.28
N ASN A 39 -3.89 -1.95 -12.26
CA ASN A 39 -2.90 -0.95 -12.64
C ASN A 39 -3.43 -0.10 -13.80
N ALA A 40 -2.99 1.17 -13.88
CA ALA A 40 -3.25 2.00 -15.04
C ALA A 40 -2.56 1.43 -16.28
N GLU A 41 -3.12 1.72 -17.46
CA GLU A 41 -2.51 1.32 -18.72
C GLU A 41 -1.11 1.94 -18.88
N SER A 42 -0.22 1.22 -19.56
CA SER A 42 1.13 1.67 -19.90
C SER A 42 2.01 2.08 -18.72
N CYS A 43 1.67 1.67 -17.48
CA CYS A 43 2.52 1.95 -16.34
C CYS A 43 3.74 1.02 -16.28
N ASP A 44 4.83 1.54 -15.70
CA ASP A 44 6.09 0.81 -15.56
C ASP A 44 6.16 0.14 -14.17
N PRO A 45 6.11 -1.21 -14.08
CA PRO A 45 6.11 -1.92 -12.81
C PRO A 45 7.42 -1.81 -12.01
N ARG A 46 8.49 -1.30 -12.62
CA ARG A 46 9.74 -1.00 -11.91
C ARG A 46 9.57 0.13 -10.89
N TYR A 47 8.59 0.97 -11.09
CA TYR A 47 8.29 2.14 -10.27
C TYR A 47 6.92 2.01 -9.58
N SER A 48 6.48 0.81 -9.22
CA SER A 48 5.25 0.66 -8.45
C SER A 48 5.34 1.37 -7.10
N PHE A 49 4.23 1.47 -6.39
CA PHE A 49 4.14 2.26 -5.17
C PHE A 49 5.24 1.89 -4.16
N HIS A 50 6.07 2.86 -3.79
CA HIS A 50 7.21 2.66 -2.91
C HIS A 50 7.55 3.90 -2.09
N TRP A 51 8.35 3.68 -1.05
CA TRP A 51 9.00 4.68 -0.21
C TRP A 51 10.48 4.31 -0.05
N THR A 52 11.37 5.28 -0.24
CA THR A 52 12.80 5.11 -0.03
C THR A 52 13.19 5.75 1.29
N GLY A 53 13.69 4.96 2.21
CA GLY A 53 14.22 5.39 3.51
C GLY A 53 15.72 5.65 3.45
N THR A 54 16.33 5.72 4.62
CA THR A 54 17.76 6.07 4.78
C THR A 54 18.62 4.92 5.29
N ASP A 55 18.03 3.84 5.77
CA ASP A 55 18.76 2.66 6.24
C ASP A 55 18.93 1.59 5.14
N ASN A 56 19.42 0.43 5.53
CA ASN A 56 19.80 -0.65 4.62
C ASN A 56 18.72 -1.72 4.42
N THR A 57 17.49 -1.52 4.89
CA THR A 57 16.44 -2.52 4.85
C THR A 57 15.29 -2.13 3.91
N LEU A 58 14.90 -3.06 3.04
CA LEU A 58 13.77 -2.92 2.13
C LEU A 58 12.71 -4.01 2.42
N TYR A 59 11.48 -3.58 2.70
CA TYR A 59 10.32 -4.45 2.88
C TYR A 59 9.50 -4.51 1.58
N LEU A 60 9.21 -5.72 1.09
CA LEU A 60 8.43 -5.94 -0.13
C LEU A 60 7.08 -6.59 0.18
N PHE A 61 6.00 -5.99 -0.28
CA PHE A 61 4.61 -6.41 -0.09
C PHE A 61 3.94 -6.76 -1.41
N GLU A 62 2.83 -7.51 -1.37
CA GLU A 62 2.02 -7.80 -2.55
C GLU A 62 1.24 -6.56 -3.01
N ALA A 63 0.60 -5.83 -2.09
CA ALA A 63 -0.20 -4.66 -2.41
C ALA A 63 0.12 -3.43 -1.53
N PRO A 64 -0.20 -2.20 -2.00
CA PRO A 64 0.00 -0.97 -1.23
C PRO A 64 -0.74 -0.95 0.12
N ILE A 65 -1.92 -1.59 0.20
CA ILE A 65 -2.69 -1.65 1.45
C ILE A 65 -1.93 -2.44 2.51
N ASP A 66 -1.32 -3.57 2.14
CA ASP A 66 -0.54 -4.40 3.08
C ASP A 66 0.69 -3.67 3.57
N MET A 67 1.40 -2.97 2.67
CA MET A 67 2.51 -2.10 3.01
C MET A 67 2.10 -1.03 4.04
N LEU A 68 0.98 -0.32 3.83
CA LEU A 68 0.51 0.70 4.75
C LEU A 68 0.02 0.12 6.07
N SER A 69 -0.61 -1.04 6.04
CA SER A 69 -1.07 -1.78 7.22
C SER A 69 0.11 -2.22 8.08
N PHE A 70 1.15 -2.79 7.47
CA PHE A 70 2.40 -3.13 8.15
C PHE A 70 3.05 -1.91 8.81
N ILE A 71 3.19 -0.79 8.08
CA ILE A 71 3.73 0.47 8.63
C ILE A 71 2.87 0.97 9.81
N SER A 72 1.55 0.80 9.74
CA SER A 72 0.64 1.19 10.82
C SER A 72 0.79 0.35 12.09
N LEU A 73 1.15 -0.93 11.93
CA LEU A 73 1.46 -1.84 13.05
C LEU A 73 2.85 -1.61 13.62
N HIS A 74 3.82 -1.20 12.77
CA HIS A 74 5.23 -1.03 13.10
C HIS A 74 5.65 0.45 12.92
N LYS A 75 5.08 1.34 13.74
CA LYS A 75 5.23 2.81 13.59
C LYS A 75 6.63 3.33 13.91
N GLU A 76 7.42 2.58 14.69
CA GLU A 76 8.73 3.01 15.13
C GLU A 76 9.71 3.06 13.96
N ASN A 77 10.35 4.22 13.78
CA ASN A 77 11.39 4.45 12.76
C ASN A 77 10.98 4.10 11.31
N TRP A 78 9.69 3.98 11.00
CA TRP A 78 9.22 3.56 9.69
C TRP A 78 9.81 4.39 8.53
N ARG A 79 10.08 5.68 8.76
CA ARG A 79 10.66 6.55 7.72
C ARG A 79 12.09 6.21 7.35
N SER A 80 12.81 5.51 8.23
CA SER A 80 14.19 5.07 7.96
C SER A 80 14.24 3.89 7.01
N HIS A 81 13.26 3.00 7.07
CA HIS A 81 13.19 1.82 6.21
C HIS A 81 12.67 2.15 4.81
N SER A 82 13.03 1.32 3.85
CA SER A 82 12.48 1.37 2.50
C SER A 82 11.34 0.35 2.35
N TYR A 83 10.33 0.69 1.54
CA TYR A 83 9.15 -0.14 1.34
C TYR A 83 8.74 -0.13 -0.12
N ALA A 84 8.26 -1.27 -0.63
CA ALA A 84 7.71 -1.38 -1.97
C ALA A 84 6.51 -2.33 -2.01
N ALA A 85 5.55 -2.04 -2.89
CA ALA A 85 4.45 -2.92 -3.20
C ALA A 85 4.57 -3.43 -4.64
N ALA A 86 4.49 -4.75 -4.84
CA ALA A 86 4.60 -5.39 -6.15
C ALA A 86 3.42 -5.09 -7.08
N CYS A 87 2.26 -4.69 -6.53
CA CYS A 87 1.05 -4.32 -7.28
C CYS A 87 0.62 -5.39 -8.30
N CYS A 88 0.60 -6.65 -7.90
CA CYS A 88 0.20 -7.83 -8.68
C CYS A 88 1.16 -8.24 -9.82
N VAL A 89 2.30 -7.58 -10.03
CA VAL A 89 3.10 -7.77 -11.26
C VAL A 89 4.50 -8.33 -11.06
N GLY A 90 4.86 -8.72 -9.87
CA GLY A 90 6.13 -9.40 -9.68
C GLY A 90 7.17 -8.58 -8.93
N ASP A 91 8.44 -8.79 -9.25
CA ASP A 91 9.56 -8.32 -8.44
C ASP A 91 10.37 -7.18 -9.07
N GLN A 92 9.85 -6.53 -10.12
CA GLN A 92 10.60 -5.50 -10.83
C GLN A 92 10.90 -4.27 -9.96
N VAL A 93 9.96 -3.85 -9.12
CA VAL A 93 10.18 -2.73 -8.19
C VAL A 93 11.29 -3.03 -7.19
N LEU A 94 11.35 -4.26 -6.66
CA LEU A 94 12.40 -4.70 -5.76
C LEU A 94 13.78 -4.49 -6.38
N PHE A 95 14.01 -5.06 -7.57
CA PHE A 95 15.32 -4.97 -8.22
C PHE A 95 15.66 -3.57 -8.71
N GLN A 96 14.66 -2.75 -9.07
CA GLN A 96 14.86 -1.35 -9.38
C GLN A 96 15.30 -0.56 -8.13
N MET A 97 14.66 -0.79 -6.97
CA MET A 97 15.02 -0.12 -5.73
C MET A 97 16.42 -0.53 -5.26
N LEU A 98 16.77 -1.81 -5.33
CA LEU A 98 18.14 -2.29 -5.00
C LEU A 98 19.20 -1.67 -5.92
N LYS A 99 18.88 -1.49 -7.21
CA LYS A 99 19.77 -0.82 -8.17
C LYS A 99 19.92 0.66 -7.89
N ALA A 100 18.83 1.35 -7.57
CA ALA A 100 18.80 2.80 -7.31
C ALA A 100 19.41 3.17 -5.94
N ASN A 101 19.37 2.23 -4.97
CA ASN A 101 19.78 2.46 -3.59
C ASN A 101 20.81 1.40 -3.15
N PRO A 102 22.09 1.57 -3.48
CA PRO A 102 23.14 0.59 -3.18
C PRO A 102 23.38 0.33 -1.68
N ASN A 103 22.88 1.19 -0.81
CA ASN A 103 22.96 1.01 0.64
C ASN A 103 22.00 -0.07 1.18
N ILE A 104 20.99 -0.48 0.39
CA ILE A 104 20.07 -1.54 0.77
C ILE A 104 20.80 -2.88 0.60
N ASP A 105 21.02 -3.59 1.68
CA ASP A 105 21.71 -4.89 1.72
C ASP A 105 20.82 -6.02 2.27
N THR A 106 19.69 -5.67 2.86
CA THR A 106 18.75 -6.61 3.49
C THR A 106 17.34 -6.41 2.93
N VAL A 107 16.70 -7.51 2.54
CA VAL A 107 15.31 -7.52 2.02
C VAL A 107 14.42 -8.37 2.93
N CYS A 108 13.29 -7.80 3.36
CA CYS A 108 12.23 -8.51 4.07
C CYS A 108 11.07 -8.77 3.10
N LEU A 109 10.78 -10.03 2.82
CA LEU A 109 9.67 -10.45 1.96
C LEU A 109 8.41 -10.59 2.83
N CYS A 110 7.41 -9.76 2.58
CA CYS A 110 6.19 -9.62 3.37
C CYS A 110 4.94 -9.92 2.52
N MET A 111 4.97 -11.01 1.74
CA MET A 111 3.86 -11.42 0.88
C MET A 111 2.71 -11.99 1.71
N ASP A 112 1.53 -12.10 1.09
CA ASP A 112 0.34 -12.66 1.70
C ASP A 112 0.56 -14.11 2.20
N ASN A 113 -0.14 -14.50 3.25
CA ASN A 113 -0.09 -15.83 3.84
C ASN A 113 -1.05 -16.79 3.12
N ASP A 114 -0.94 -16.85 1.80
CA ASP A 114 -1.67 -17.78 0.97
C ASP A 114 -0.73 -18.53 0.01
N THR A 115 -1.28 -19.45 -0.77
CA THR A 115 -0.49 -20.26 -1.71
C THR A 115 0.28 -19.41 -2.73
N ALA A 116 -0.32 -18.30 -3.18
CA ALA A 116 0.29 -17.41 -4.19
C ALA A 116 1.44 -16.60 -3.56
N GLY A 117 1.21 -16.03 -2.36
CA GLY A 117 2.23 -15.31 -1.62
C GLY A 117 3.41 -16.18 -1.21
N GLN A 118 3.16 -17.43 -0.77
CA GLN A 118 4.22 -18.40 -0.46
C GLN A 118 5.04 -18.76 -1.71
N ALA A 119 4.40 -18.96 -2.86
CA ALA A 119 5.10 -19.19 -4.13
C ALA A 119 5.92 -17.97 -4.57
N ALA A 120 5.40 -16.76 -4.36
CA ALA A 120 6.12 -15.51 -4.62
C ALA A 120 7.34 -15.37 -3.71
N ASN A 121 7.19 -15.59 -2.40
CA ASN A 121 8.28 -15.60 -1.42
C ASN A 121 9.40 -16.54 -1.86
N LYS A 122 9.07 -17.79 -2.20
CA LYS A 122 10.07 -18.76 -2.65
C LYS A 122 10.79 -18.28 -3.91
N ARG A 123 10.07 -17.87 -4.94
CA ARG A 123 10.64 -17.43 -6.21
C ARG A 123 11.56 -16.22 -6.04
N ILE A 124 11.17 -15.25 -5.22
CA ILE A 124 11.96 -14.02 -4.98
C ILE A 124 13.17 -14.35 -4.12
N SER A 125 13.01 -15.18 -3.07
CA SER A 125 14.09 -15.66 -2.22
C SER A 125 15.19 -16.35 -3.04
N ASP A 126 14.82 -17.26 -3.96
CA ASP A 126 15.78 -17.92 -4.85
C ASP A 126 16.58 -16.89 -5.69
N LYS A 127 15.92 -15.84 -6.19
CA LYS A 127 16.58 -14.76 -6.96
C LYS A 127 17.53 -13.91 -6.13
N LEU A 128 17.16 -13.61 -4.87
CA LEU A 128 17.98 -12.86 -3.92
C LEU A 128 19.21 -13.68 -3.50
N PHE A 129 18.99 -14.96 -3.21
CA PHE A 129 20.07 -15.90 -2.86
C PHE A 129 21.14 -15.99 -3.97
N ILE A 130 20.74 -16.17 -5.22
CA ILE A 130 21.65 -16.21 -6.38
C ILE A 130 22.47 -14.92 -6.51
N ARG A 131 21.92 -13.78 -6.08
CA ARG A 131 22.59 -12.47 -6.11
C ARG A 131 23.41 -12.16 -4.86
N GLY A 132 23.44 -13.07 -3.88
CA GLY A 132 24.10 -12.85 -2.60
C GLY A 132 23.48 -11.75 -1.74
N ILE A 133 22.20 -11.44 -1.95
CA ILE A 133 21.46 -10.43 -1.18
C ILE A 133 20.86 -11.08 0.06
N LYS A 134 21.17 -10.51 1.23
CA LYS A 134 20.60 -10.96 2.50
C LYS A 134 19.10 -10.75 2.50
N HIS A 135 18.35 -11.77 2.94
CA HIS A 135 16.91 -11.66 3.00
C HIS A 135 16.29 -12.53 4.07
N GLU A 136 15.07 -12.17 4.49
CA GLU A 136 14.21 -12.91 5.39
C GLU A 136 12.77 -12.88 4.89
N ILE A 137 11.94 -13.80 5.41
CA ILE A 137 10.51 -13.87 5.09
C ILE A 137 9.74 -13.55 6.36
N LEU A 138 8.89 -12.52 6.31
CA LEU A 138 7.93 -12.18 7.34
C LEU A 138 6.54 -12.56 6.86
N VAL A 139 5.81 -13.30 7.67
CA VAL A 139 4.48 -13.82 7.33
C VAL A 139 3.45 -13.18 8.25
N PRO A 140 2.35 -12.62 7.72
CA PRO A 140 1.26 -12.15 8.56
C PRO A 140 0.60 -13.30 9.31
N GLU A 141 -0.01 -13.01 10.46
CA GLU A 141 -0.72 -14.00 11.28
C GLU A 141 -1.99 -14.49 10.58
N PHE A 142 -2.74 -13.56 9.97
CA PHE A 142 -3.93 -13.84 9.17
C PHE A 142 -3.55 -14.01 7.69
N LYS A 143 -4.48 -13.72 6.79
CA LYS A 143 -4.27 -13.87 5.35
C LYS A 143 -3.28 -12.85 4.79
N ASP A 144 -3.39 -11.59 5.23
CA ASP A 144 -2.58 -10.48 4.79
C ASP A 144 -2.36 -9.46 5.92
N TRP A 145 -1.45 -8.52 5.73
CA TRP A 145 -1.13 -7.50 6.73
C TRP A 145 -2.29 -6.54 7.02
N ASN A 146 -3.25 -6.41 6.12
CA ASN A 146 -4.44 -5.61 6.37
C ASN A 146 -5.39 -6.34 7.33
N GLU A 147 -5.53 -7.66 7.24
CA GLU A 147 -6.29 -8.44 8.22
C GLU A 147 -5.64 -8.38 9.60
N ASP A 148 -4.30 -8.50 9.69
CA ASP A 148 -3.54 -8.32 10.95
C ASP A 148 -3.83 -6.96 11.58
N ARG A 149 -3.78 -5.88 10.79
CA ARG A 149 -4.08 -4.52 11.25
C ARG A 149 -5.52 -4.38 11.74
N LEU A 150 -6.48 -4.97 11.02
CA LEU A 150 -7.90 -4.94 11.41
C LEU A 150 -8.11 -5.69 12.73
N ALA A 151 -7.46 -6.83 12.90
CA ALA A 151 -7.51 -7.61 14.15
C ALA A 151 -6.91 -6.83 15.33
N ALA A 152 -5.77 -6.17 15.13
CA ALA A 152 -5.13 -5.34 16.15
C ALA A 152 -5.97 -4.09 16.49
N GLY A 153 -6.58 -3.44 15.47
CA GLY A 153 -7.39 -2.22 15.64
C GLY A 153 -8.79 -2.48 16.21
N GLY A 154 -9.28 -3.72 16.18
CA GLY A 154 -10.57 -4.08 16.77
C GLY A 154 -10.66 -3.79 18.28
N ASN A 155 -9.55 -3.61 18.94
CA ASN A 155 -9.42 -3.28 20.36
C ASN A 155 -9.00 -1.81 20.64
N ASP A 156 -8.80 -0.98 19.61
CA ASP A 156 -8.44 0.43 19.79
C ASP A 156 -9.68 1.31 19.77
N PRO A 157 -10.12 1.86 20.93
CA PRO A 157 -11.28 2.73 21.01
C PRO A 157 -11.11 4.06 20.26
N HIS A 158 -9.87 4.48 19.94
CA HIS A 158 -9.60 5.72 19.22
C HIS A 158 -9.86 5.59 17.71
N ILE A 159 -9.68 4.41 17.11
CA ILE A 159 -9.96 4.18 15.69
C ILE A 159 -11.47 4.24 15.40
N ARG A 160 -12.32 3.88 16.36
CA ARG A 160 -13.80 3.97 16.20
C ARG A 160 -14.32 5.40 16.25
N ALA A 161 -13.64 6.30 16.93
CA ALA A 161 -14.08 7.70 17.09
C ALA A 161 -13.74 8.58 15.86
N GLU A 162 -12.69 8.28 15.12
CA GLU A 162 -12.27 9.08 13.96
C GLU A 162 -13.08 8.80 12.68
N PHE A 163 -13.85 7.71 12.62
CA PHE A 163 -14.70 7.37 11.47
C PHE A 163 -16.18 7.73 11.66
N SER A 164 -16.55 8.41 12.73
CA SER A 164 -17.87 9.04 12.82
C SER A 164 -17.82 10.33 12.02
N LEU A 165 -18.22 10.26 10.75
CA LEU A 165 -18.50 11.46 9.95
C LEU A 165 -19.52 12.30 10.70
N PRO A 166 -19.36 13.64 10.79
CA PRO A 166 -20.42 14.50 11.24
C PRO A 166 -21.66 14.21 10.40
N GLN A 167 -22.76 13.90 11.05
CA GLN A 167 -24.04 13.89 10.37
C GLN A 167 -24.24 15.32 9.88
N GLU A 168 -24.28 15.52 8.56
CA GLU A 168 -24.80 16.75 7.99
C GLU A 168 -26.23 16.90 8.48
N GLU A 169 -26.46 17.79 9.44
CA GLU A 169 -27.78 18.26 9.77
C GLU A 169 -28.31 18.90 8.50
N SER A 170 -29.33 18.27 7.93
CA SER A 170 -30.07 18.78 6.79
C SER A 170 -30.78 20.08 7.21
N GLU A 171 -30.16 21.23 6.92
CA GLU A 171 -30.86 22.50 6.82
C GLU A 171 -31.71 22.54 5.54
N GLU A 172 -32.74 21.72 5.48
CA GLU A 172 -33.87 21.90 4.57
C GLU A 172 -35.08 22.21 5.44
N GLU A 173 -35.33 23.51 5.68
CA GLU A 173 -36.67 24.11 5.86
C GLU A 173 -36.48 25.56 6.26
N GLU A 174 -36.41 26.46 5.30
CA GLU A 174 -36.98 27.83 5.42
C GLU A 174 -36.67 28.70 4.19
N VAL A 175 -37.13 28.31 3.01
CA VAL A 175 -37.34 29.26 1.91
C VAL A 175 -38.54 28.84 1.08
N CYS A 176 -39.74 28.93 1.67
CA CYS A 176 -40.95 28.94 0.88
C CYS A 176 -42.12 29.61 1.60
N GLN A 177 -41.96 30.88 1.97
CA GLN A 177 -43.08 31.77 2.30
C GLN A 177 -42.64 33.23 2.17
N THR A 178 -42.54 33.75 0.99
CA THR A 178 -42.77 35.20 0.71
C THR A 178 -42.77 35.44 -0.78
N LEU A 179 -43.84 35.10 -1.46
CA LEU A 179 -44.26 35.66 -2.74
C LEU A 179 -45.75 35.37 -2.96
N GLN A 180 -46.60 36.07 -2.19
CA GLN A 180 -47.98 36.43 -2.57
C GLN A 180 -48.22 37.83 -2.04
N LEU A 181 -48.02 38.80 -2.93
CA LEU A 181 -48.78 40.04 -3.09
C LEU A 181 -48.39 40.72 -4.40
#